data_d02f39c2b40c5eb98023e03f09c58239
#
_entry.id   d02f39c2b40c5eb98023e03f09c58239
#
_cell.length_a   1.000
_cell.length_b   1.000
_cell.length_c   1.000
_cell.angle_alpha   90.00
_cell.angle_beta   90.00
_cell.angle_gamma   90.00
#
_symmetry.space_group_name_H-M   'P 1'
#
loop_
_entity.id
_entity.type
_entity.pdbx_description
1 polymer ?
#
loop_
_entity_poly.entity_id
_entity_poly.type
_entity_poly.pdbx_seq_one_letter_code
_entity_poly.pdbx_strand_id
1 'polypeptide(L)' 'MSLREVLEIAIEDEEEARDYYRRAAELTGNPHTRQMLLSLSDMEQGHADQLRRELEELIRQRDLEEGMAD' A
#
# COMPACT_ATOMS: atom_id res chain seq x y z
N MET A 1 -13.85 0.77 14.51
CA MET A 1 -12.90 0.30 13.50
C MET A 1 -11.60 -0.12 14.18
N SER A 2 -11.11 -1.31 13.88
CA SER A 2 -9.86 -1.81 14.45
C SER A 2 -8.66 -1.26 13.70
N LEU A 3 -7.48 -1.30 14.30
CA LEU A 3 -6.24 -0.91 13.63
C LEU A 3 -5.99 -1.79 12.41
N ARG A 4 -6.31 -3.06 12.48
CA ARG A 4 -6.19 -3.97 11.34
C ARG A 4 -7.03 -3.49 10.16
N GLU A 5 -8.28 -3.11 10.40
CA GLU A 5 -9.16 -2.59 9.34
C GLU A 5 -8.61 -1.29 8.75
N VAL A 6 -8.07 -0.40 9.60
CA VAL A 6 -7.44 0.84 9.13
C VAL A 6 -6.30 0.54 8.16
N LEU A 7 -5.43 -0.41 8.52
CA LEU A 7 -4.29 -0.79 7.68
C LEU A 7 -4.74 -1.44 6.38
N GLU A 8 -5.76 -2.30 6.43
CA GLU A 8 -6.30 -2.94 5.23
C GLU A 8 -6.87 -1.93 4.25
N ILE A 9 -7.63 -0.94 4.75
CA ILE A 9 -8.19 0.13 3.93
C ILE A 9 -7.07 1.00 3.36
N ALA A 10 -6.07 1.34 4.17
CA ALA A 10 -4.95 2.15 3.72
C ALA A 10 -4.17 1.46 2.59
N ILE A 11 -3.98 0.14 2.68
CA ILE A 11 -3.33 -0.64 1.62
C ILE A 11 -4.14 -0.55 0.32
N GLU A 12 -5.45 -0.73 0.40
CA GLU A 12 -6.32 -0.63 -0.77
C GLU A 12 -6.22 0.76 -1.41
N ASP A 13 -6.22 1.82 -0.60
CA ASP A 13 -6.14 3.19 -1.09
C ASP A 13 -4.80 3.44 -1.82
N GLU A 14 -3.70 2.93 -1.27
CA GLU A 14 -2.39 3.06 -1.91
C GLU A 14 -2.33 2.29 -3.23
N GLU A 15 -2.92 1.10 -3.28
CA GLU A 15 -2.95 0.29 -4.50
C GLU A 15 -3.83 0.94 -5.57
N GLU A 16 -4.94 1.55 -5.19
CA GLU A 16 -5.79 2.31 -6.11
C GLU A 16 -5.05 3.52 -6.68
N ALA A 17 -4.32 4.24 -5.85
CA ALA A 17 -3.51 5.38 -6.28
C ALA A 17 -2.40 4.92 -7.24
N ARG A 18 -1.72 3.81 -6.91
CA ARG A 18 -0.70 3.21 -7.78
C ARG A 18 -1.28 2.93 -9.17
N ASP A 19 -2.42 2.28 -9.23
CA ASP A 19 -3.06 1.89 -10.50
C ASP A 19 -3.55 3.11 -11.26
N TYR A 20 -4.05 4.12 -10.57
CA TYR A 20 -4.46 5.39 -11.16
C TYR A 20 -3.29 6.05 -11.90
N TYR A 21 -2.14 6.18 -11.25
CA TYR A 21 -0.96 6.77 -11.87
C TYR A 21 -0.44 5.94 -13.05
N ARG A 22 -0.52 4.63 -12.94
CA ARG A 22 -0.08 3.72 -14.01
C ARG A 22 -0.97 3.88 -15.25
N ARG A 23 -2.28 3.96 -15.07
CA ARG A 23 -3.21 4.21 -16.17
C ARG A 23 -2.99 5.58 -16.80
N ALA A 24 -2.77 6.60 -15.97
CA ALA A 24 -2.48 7.95 -16.48
C ALA A 24 -1.21 7.97 -17.31
N ALA A 25 -0.19 7.20 -16.90
CA ALA A 25 1.05 7.08 -17.66
C ALA A 25 0.83 6.49 -19.06
N GLU A 26 -0.11 5.54 -19.17
CA GLU A 26 -0.47 4.94 -20.46
C GLU A 26 -1.21 5.92 -21.35
N LEU A 27 -1.97 6.85 -20.78
CA LEU A 27 -2.78 7.80 -21.53
C LEU A 27 -2.00 9.01 -22.05
N THR A 28 -0.88 9.37 -21.44
CA THR A 28 -0.13 10.54 -21.84
C THR A 28 0.80 10.23 -23.01
N GLY A 29 0.84 11.16 -23.97
CA GLY A 29 1.82 11.11 -25.06
C GLY A 29 3.16 11.78 -24.73
N ASN A 30 3.27 12.41 -23.55
CA ASN A 30 4.45 13.15 -23.14
C ASN A 30 5.40 12.23 -22.36
N PRO A 31 6.62 11.96 -22.87
CA PRO A 31 7.55 11.05 -22.19
C PRO A 31 7.96 11.51 -20.79
N HIS A 32 8.12 12.81 -20.58
CA HIS A 32 8.49 13.37 -19.28
C HIS A 32 7.35 13.15 -18.25
N THR A 33 6.13 13.45 -18.65
CA THR A 33 4.95 13.24 -17.82
C THR A 33 4.76 11.76 -17.49
N ARG A 34 4.97 10.89 -18.48
CA ARG A 34 4.90 9.44 -18.28
C ARG A 34 5.87 8.98 -17.21
N GLN A 35 7.13 9.43 -17.30
CA GLN A 35 8.16 9.06 -16.32
C GLN A 35 7.79 9.53 -14.91
N MET A 36 7.27 10.74 -14.80
CA MET A 36 6.82 11.28 -13.51
C MET A 36 5.69 10.41 -12.93
N LEU A 37 4.70 10.06 -13.76
CA LEU A 37 3.55 9.27 -13.31
C LEU A 37 3.97 7.85 -12.90
N LEU A 38 4.91 7.24 -13.62
CA LEU A 38 5.44 5.93 -13.25
C LEU A 38 6.20 5.99 -11.93
N SER A 39 6.94 7.07 -11.68
CA SER A 39 7.63 7.28 -10.41
C SER A 39 6.63 7.41 -9.26
N LEU A 40 5.52 8.14 -9.46
CA LEU A 40 4.47 8.26 -8.46
C LEU A 40 3.81 6.89 -8.19
N SER A 41 3.59 6.10 -9.23
CA SER A 41 3.06 4.74 -9.08
C SER A 41 3.99 3.88 -8.22
N ASP A 42 5.30 3.94 -8.46
CA ASP A 42 6.28 3.19 -7.68
C ASP A 42 6.30 3.63 -6.21
N MET A 43 6.16 4.93 -5.95
CA MET A 43 6.07 5.45 -4.58
C MET A 43 4.85 4.88 -3.85
N GLU A 44 3.70 4.84 -4.51
CA GLU A 44 2.48 4.28 -3.91
C GLU A 44 2.64 2.78 -3.64
N GLN A 45 3.32 2.06 -4.53
CA GLN A 45 3.62 0.65 -4.30
C GLN A 45 4.51 0.48 -3.05
N GLY A 46 5.49 1.33 -2.88
CA GLY A 46 6.35 1.32 -1.70
C GLY A 46 5.56 1.57 -0.41
N HIS A 47 4.62 2.51 -0.44
CA HIS A 47 3.74 2.78 0.70
C HIS A 47 2.86 1.56 1.02
N ALA A 48 2.29 0.92 0.01
CA ALA A 48 1.47 -0.29 0.21
C ALA A 48 2.31 -1.42 0.83
N ASP A 49 3.54 -1.61 0.37
CA ASP A 49 4.44 -2.62 0.90
C ASP A 49 4.79 -2.36 2.36
N GLN A 50 5.02 -1.09 2.71
CA GLN A 50 5.30 -0.70 4.09
C GLN A 50 4.11 -0.97 5.00
N LEU A 51 2.91 -0.61 4.55
CA LEU A 51 1.69 -0.86 5.31
C LEU A 51 1.42 -2.36 5.49
N ARG A 52 1.71 -3.18 4.48
CA ARG A 52 1.59 -4.63 4.59
C ARG A 52 2.53 -5.20 5.65
N ARG A 53 3.76 -4.71 5.71
CA ARG A 53 4.71 -5.14 6.74
C ARG A 53 4.21 -4.79 8.13
N GLU A 54 3.62 -3.61 8.29
CA GLU A 54 3.03 -3.19 9.56
C GLU A 54 1.85 -4.09 9.94
N LEU A 55 1.00 -4.43 8.98
CA LEU A 55 -0.13 -5.31 9.20
C LEU A 55 0.33 -6.71 9.61
N GLU A 56 1.33 -7.26 8.92
CA GLU A 56 1.91 -8.56 9.25
C GLU A 56 2.48 -8.57 10.66
N GLU A 57 3.17 -7.50 11.05
CA GLU A 57 3.73 -7.38 12.38
C GLU A 57 2.64 -7.29 13.44
N LEU A 58 1.57 -6.56 13.18
CA LEU A 58 0.43 -6.46 14.08
C LEU A 58 -0.22 -7.82 14.31
N ILE A 59 -0.41 -8.58 13.25
CA ILE A 59 -1.01 -9.93 13.33
C ILE A 59 -0.09 -10.85 14.14
N ARG A 60 1.21 -10.81 13.89
CA ARG A 60 2.19 -11.65 14.58
C ARG A 60 2.22 -11.34 16.07
N GLN A 61 2.25 -10.06 16.45
CA GLN A 61 2.23 -9.64 17.85
C GLN A 61 0.97 -10.12 18.56
N ARG A 62 -0.16 -10.03 17.88
CA ARG A 62 -1.44 -10.46 18.42
C ARG A 62 -1.47 -11.97 18.66
N ASP A 63 -0.95 -12.73 17.72
CA ASP A 63 -0.85 -14.20 17.85
C ASP A 63 0.06 -14.58 19.02
N LEU A 64 1.17 -13.87 19.22
CA LEU A 64 2.06 -14.10 20.35
C LEU A 64 1.39 -13.77 21.68
N GLU A 65 0.65 -12.69 21.76
CA GLU A 65 -0.09 -12.30 22.97
C GLU A 65 -1.16 -13.34 23.32
N GLU A 66 -1.90 -13.80 22.31
CA GLU A 66 -2.91 -14.85 22.50
C GLU A 66 -2.28 -16.16 22.95
N GLY A 67 -1.13 -16.53 22.38
CA GLY A 67 -0.39 -17.71 22.79
C GLY A 67 0.13 -17.63 24.21
N MET A 68 0.50 -16.44 24.69
CA MET A 68 0.98 -16.22 26.06
C MET A 68 -0.17 -16.19 27.09
N ALA A 69 -1.37 -15.90 26.66
CA ALA A 69 -2.53 -15.86 27.54
C ALA A 69 -3.02 -17.24 27.96
N ASP A 70 -2.64 -18.27 27.26
CA ASP A 70 -2.99 -19.65 27.56
C ASP A 70 -2.00 -20.26 28.58
#